data_dbbca13f5f51e7b105e3e80342f39bf7
#
_entry.id   dbbca13f5f51e7b105e3e80342f39bf7
#
_cell.length_a   1.000
_cell.length_b   1.000
_cell.length_c   1.000
_cell.angle_alpha   90.00
_cell.angle_beta   90.00
_cell.angle_gamma   90.00
#
_symmetry.space_group_name_H-M   'P 1'
#
loop_
_entity.id
_entity.type
_entity.pdbx_description
1 polymer ?
#
loop_
_entity_poly.entity_id
_entity_poly.type
_entity_poly.pdbx_seq_one_letter_code
_entity_poly.pdbx_strand_id
1 'polypeptide(L)'
;VRDLVLATRHYMQLRTPPVEVANGKVKQNIHSGEDIDLNKIPVPRWHREDGGRYINTYQATVTMDPDTGVHNLGIYRGMIGQKDTLPVLLWRAQNWGVHFQKWEERGQKMPVAHVYGWEPAMAFCASAPVPTGVCEYDVMGAMRGEPVPLVKCETSDLMVPADAEMVIEGFIDSDPETFEMEGPFGEYTGYFGGDQGAKHVTKVLCVTHRDDPIHRGTLEGTLPKMLNENSITSSVQRAGVAWNVLERAGVPGITDVHCPAANNGTTLMIQLHQTYRGQAKQAAAAIWGSNASHLRYKNIWVVDEDIDIHDYGALDWAFAYRVNAAEDDIVFFPSTWGSLLDPSTRLADRDPLAYGTGKWTRTLIDA
;
A
#
# COMPACT_ATOMS: atom_id res chain seq x y z
N VAL A 1 12.56 13.03 11.45
CA VAL A 1 12.08 12.20 10.30
C VAL A 1 13.22 11.33 9.80
N ARG A 2 14.41 11.90 9.53
CA ARG A 2 15.57 11.17 8.98
C ARG A 2 15.93 9.92 9.79
N ASP A 3 15.97 9.98 11.13
CA ASP A 3 16.29 8.82 11.97
C ASP A 3 15.28 7.68 11.81
N LEU A 4 13.99 8.01 11.63
CA LEU A 4 12.94 7.03 11.35
C LEU A 4 13.10 6.41 9.96
N VAL A 5 13.52 7.18 8.98
CA VAL A 5 13.82 6.67 7.62
C VAL A 5 15.00 5.71 7.67
N LEU A 6 16.09 6.06 8.39
CA LEU A 6 17.26 5.20 8.58
C LEU A 6 16.92 3.91 9.32
N ALA A 7 16.11 3.98 10.37
CA ALA A 7 15.61 2.80 11.07
C ALA A 7 14.76 1.92 10.15
N THR A 8 13.85 2.51 9.38
CA THR A 8 13.03 1.80 8.40
C THR A 8 13.89 1.12 7.34
N ARG A 9 14.84 1.85 6.76
CA ARG A 9 15.83 1.31 5.81
C ARG A 9 16.51 0.05 6.37
N HIS A 10 16.93 0.10 7.63
CA HIS A 10 17.57 -1.03 8.31
C HIS A 10 16.61 -2.21 8.46
N TYR A 11 15.47 -2.01 9.11
CA TYR A 11 14.53 -3.10 9.41
C TYR A 11 13.90 -3.73 8.16
N MET A 12 13.67 -2.98 7.09
CA MET A 12 13.13 -3.51 5.83
C MET A 12 14.07 -4.52 5.13
N GLN A 13 15.33 -4.60 5.55
CA GLN A 13 16.29 -5.58 5.03
C GLN A 13 16.39 -6.84 5.90
N LEU A 14 15.90 -6.79 7.13
CA LEU A 14 15.95 -7.90 8.08
C LEU A 14 14.72 -8.80 7.92
N ARG A 15 14.87 -10.06 8.35
CA ARG A 15 13.81 -11.07 8.33
C ARG A 15 13.83 -11.86 9.63
N THR A 16 12.66 -11.96 10.27
CA THR A 16 12.42 -12.87 11.36
C THR A 16 11.14 -13.64 11.05
N PRO A 17 11.21 -14.89 10.60
CA PRO A 17 10.05 -15.66 10.19
C PRO A 17 9.00 -15.74 11.31
N PRO A 18 7.70 -15.75 10.98
CA PRO A 18 6.64 -15.90 11.96
C PRO A 18 6.64 -17.29 12.59
N VAL A 19 5.93 -17.47 13.67
CA VAL A 19 5.71 -18.75 14.33
C VAL A 19 4.22 -19.10 14.33
N GLU A 20 3.89 -20.31 13.92
CA GLU A 20 2.53 -20.84 14.04
C GLU A 20 2.23 -21.21 15.50
N VAL A 21 1.08 -20.78 15.99
CA VAL A 21 0.55 -21.14 17.30
C VAL A 21 -0.84 -21.79 17.16
N ALA A 22 -1.16 -22.70 18.06
CA ALA A 22 -2.38 -23.51 17.96
C ALA A 22 -3.67 -22.68 18.17
N ASN A 23 -3.59 -21.56 18.89
CA ASN A 23 -4.75 -20.72 19.21
C ASN A 23 -4.31 -19.27 19.51
N GLY A 24 -5.26 -18.33 19.52
CA GLY A 24 -5.04 -16.93 19.83
C GLY A 24 -6.31 -16.22 20.24
N LYS A 25 -6.18 -15.01 20.79
CA LYS A 25 -7.33 -14.23 21.23
C LYS A 25 -8.31 -13.92 20.11
N VAL A 26 -7.84 -13.80 18.87
CA VAL A 26 -8.69 -13.58 17.69
C VAL A 26 -9.70 -14.70 17.46
N LYS A 27 -9.52 -15.89 18.07
CA LYS A 27 -10.41 -17.05 17.98
C LYS A 27 -11.38 -17.18 19.19
N GLN A 28 -11.49 -16.18 20.05
CA GLN A 28 -12.41 -16.23 21.21
C GLN A 28 -13.88 -16.26 20.79
N ASN A 29 -14.22 -15.56 19.70
CA ASN A 29 -15.55 -15.57 19.11
C ASN A 29 -15.46 -15.90 17.63
N ILE A 30 -16.29 -16.84 17.18
CA ILE A 30 -16.30 -17.33 15.78
C ILE A 30 -17.75 -17.28 15.28
N HIS A 31 -17.98 -16.53 14.21
CA HIS A 31 -19.27 -16.38 13.54
C HIS A 31 -19.17 -16.92 12.11
N SER A 32 -20.10 -17.83 11.75
CA SER A 32 -20.14 -18.43 10.40
C SER A 32 -21.59 -18.59 9.93
N GLY A 33 -21.76 -18.77 8.63
CA GLY A 33 -23.09 -19.00 8.03
C GLY A 33 -24.07 -17.86 8.30
N GLU A 34 -25.20 -18.16 8.92
CA GLU A 34 -26.26 -17.17 9.18
C GLU A 34 -25.93 -16.16 10.27
N ASP A 35 -24.96 -16.47 11.13
CA ASP A 35 -24.53 -15.57 12.22
C ASP A 35 -23.69 -14.38 11.71
N ILE A 36 -23.27 -14.42 10.44
CA ILE A 36 -22.51 -13.34 9.81
C ILE A 36 -23.45 -12.17 9.53
N ASP A 37 -23.13 -11.02 10.12
CA ASP A 37 -23.76 -9.74 9.80
C ASP A 37 -22.79 -8.58 10.00
N LEU A 38 -22.14 -8.16 8.93
CA LEU A 38 -21.17 -7.07 8.91
C LEU A 38 -21.82 -5.72 9.30
N ASN A 39 -23.16 -5.61 9.22
CA ASN A 39 -23.85 -4.40 9.62
C ASN A 39 -23.80 -4.15 11.13
N LYS A 40 -23.53 -5.18 11.94
CA LYS A 40 -23.34 -5.07 13.39
C LYS A 40 -22.00 -4.42 13.79
N ILE A 41 -21.03 -4.38 12.85
CA ILE A 41 -19.73 -3.75 13.10
C ILE A 41 -19.90 -2.22 13.03
N PRO A 42 -19.44 -1.45 14.03
CA PRO A 42 -19.63 0.01 14.09
C PRO A 42 -18.66 0.74 13.15
N VAL A 43 -18.86 0.61 11.84
CA VAL A 43 -18.08 1.28 10.80
C VAL A 43 -18.72 2.61 10.43
N PRO A 44 -18.01 3.76 10.48
CA PRO A 44 -18.56 5.03 10.03
C PRO A 44 -18.63 5.12 8.50
N ARG A 45 -19.48 6.01 7.99
CA ARG A 45 -19.32 6.58 6.66
C ARG A 45 -18.32 7.73 6.80
N TRP A 46 -17.11 7.56 6.26
CA TRP A 46 -16.00 8.47 6.53
C TRP A 46 -16.21 9.85 5.91
N HIS A 47 -16.69 9.91 4.65
CA HIS A 47 -17.10 11.14 3.98
C HIS A 47 -18.56 11.05 3.55
N ARG A 48 -19.20 12.21 3.46
CA ARG A 48 -20.60 12.31 3.03
C ARG A 48 -20.84 11.68 1.66
N GLU A 49 -19.90 11.83 0.75
CA GLU A 49 -19.95 11.39 -0.63
C GLU A 49 -19.46 9.96 -0.86
N ASP A 50 -18.93 9.28 0.17
CA ASP A 50 -18.55 7.88 0.04
C ASP A 50 -19.74 7.01 -0.40
N GLY A 51 -19.48 6.00 -1.25
CA GLY A 51 -20.52 5.08 -1.73
C GLY A 51 -21.16 4.23 -0.64
N GLY A 52 -20.48 4.04 0.49
CA GLY A 52 -20.95 3.22 1.60
C GLY A 52 -20.11 3.38 2.87
N ARG A 53 -20.24 2.41 3.78
CA ARG A 53 -19.43 2.32 5.00
C ARG A 53 -18.17 1.53 4.69
N TYR A 54 -17.02 2.22 4.61
CA TYR A 54 -15.72 1.58 4.30
C TYR A 54 -15.10 1.02 5.57
N ILE A 55 -15.13 -0.31 5.70
CA ILE A 55 -14.51 -1.03 6.81
C ILE A 55 -13.00 -1.18 6.57
N ASN A 56 -12.60 -1.33 5.31
CA ASN A 56 -11.21 -1.48 4.91
C ASN A 56 -10.58 -0.12 4.61
N THR A 57 -10.14 0.59 5.64
CA THR A 57 -9.39 1.85 5.51
C THR A 57 -7.98 1.76 6.11
N TYR A 58 -7.80 0.93 7.16
CA TYR A 58 -6.50 0.78 7.84
C TYR A 58 -6.29 -0.64 8.41
N GLN A 59 -6.69 -1.64 7.65
CA GLN A 59 -6.52 -3.06 7.93
C GLN A 59 -5.32 -3.63 7.18
N ALA A 60 -4.98 -4.89 7.44
CA ALA A 60 -4.13 -5.68 6.55
C ALA A 60 -4.99 -6.75 5.86
N THR A 61 -5.00 -6.76 4.55
CA THR A 61 -5.59 -7.84 3.75
C THR A 61 -4.52 -8.87 3.45
N VAL A 62 -4.76 -10.10 3.88
CA VAL A 62 -3.86 -11.24 3.70
C VAL A 62 -4.32 -12.07 2.52
N THR A 63 -3.41 -12.35 1.60
CA THR A 63 -3.57 -13.30 0.50
C THR A 63 -2.34 -14.18 0.39
N MET A 64 -2.39 -15.25 -0.36
CA MET A 64 -1.27 -16.18 -0.54
C MET A 64 -1.03 -16.47 -2.02
N ASP A 65 0.23 -16.44 -2.42
CA ASP A 65 0.64 -16.91 -3.74
C ASP A 65 0.43 -18.43 -3.84
N PRO A 66 -0.44 -18.92 -4.75
CA PRO A 66 -0.73 -20.35 -4.83
C PRO A 66 0.42 -21.20 -5.38
N ASP A 67 1.47 -20.60 -5.96
CA ASP A 67 2.63 -21.33 -6.47
C ASP A 67 3.68 -21.53 -5.38
N THR A 68 3.86 -20.54 -4.50
CA THR A 68 4.96 -20.50 -3.54
C THR A 68 4.52 -20.65 -2.09
N GLY A 69 3.23 -20.42 -1.77
CA GLY A 69 2.71 -20.36 -0.42
C GLY A 69 3.10 -19.07 0.36
N VAL A 70 3.78 -18.12 -0.30
CA VAL A 70 4.17 -16.86 0.34
C VAL A 70 2.95 -15.98 0.55
N HIS A 71 2.77 -15.51 1.79
CA HIS A 71 1.72 -14.55 2.13
C HIS A 71 2.12 -13.14 1.70
N ASN A 72 1.12 -12.35 1.32
CA ASN A 72 1.23 -10.91 1.12
C ASN A 72 0.23 -10.21 2.04
N LEU A 73 0.65 -9.13 2.65
CA LEU A 73 -0.19 -8.22 3.42
C LEU A 73 -0.22 -6.86 2.75
N GLY A 74 -1.43 -6.34 2.55
CA GLY A 74 -1.60 -5.01 1.95
C GLY A 74 -2.82 -4.27 2.46
N ILE A 75 -2.80 -2.93 2.35
CA ILE A 75 -3.98 -2.11 2.64
C ILE A 75 -4.75 -1.90 1.34
N TYR A 76 -5.96 -2.45 1.27
CA TYR A 76 -6.83 -2.38 0.10
C TYR A 76 -8.24 -2.00 0.55
N ARG A 77 -8.78 -0.93 -0.05
CA ARG A 77 -10.08 -0.40 0.33
C ARG A 77 -11.21 -1.40 0.08
N GLY A 78 -12.23 -1.37 0.94
CA GLY A 78 -13.42 -2.18 0.79
C GLY A 78 -14.54 -1.65 1.68
N MET A 79 -15.75 -1.69 1.16
CA MET A 79 -16.93 -1.23 1.89
C MET A 79 -17.84 -2.41 2.28
N ILE A 80 -18.72 -2.19 3.23
CA ILE A 80 -19.78 -3.15 3.56
C ILE A 80 -20.83 -3.07 2.43
N GLY A 81 -21.04 -4.18 1.74
CA GLY A 81 -22.11 -4.37 0.77
C GLY A 81 -23.36 -4.92 1.42
N GLN A 82 -23.62 -6.21 1.27
CA GLN A 82 -24.66 -6.92 1.99
C GLN A 82 -24.17 -7.36 3.38
N LYS A 83 -24.97 -8.13 4.10
CA LYS A 83 -24.61 -8.61 5.45
C LYS A 83 -23.34 -9.45 5.52
N ASP A 84 -22.94 -10.04 4.38
CA ASP A 84 -21.84 -11.00 4.25
C ASP A 84 -20.97 -10.75 3.01
N THR A 85 -20.96 -9.50 2.49
CA THR A 85 -20.16 -9.11 1.34
C THR A 85 -19.38 -7.83 1.58
N LEU A 86 -18.15 -7.79 1.01
CA LEU A 86 -17.30 -6.61 0.98
C LEU A 86 -16.87 -6.34 -0.46
N PRO A 87 -17.55 -5.43 -1.18
CA PRO A 87 -17.05 -4.89 -2.45
C PRO A 87 -15.69 -4.21 -2.25
N VAL A 88 -14.71 -4.55 -3.10
CA VAL A 88 -13.30 -4.15 -2.98
C VAL A 88 -12.74 -3.63 -4.29
N LEU A 89 -11.77 -2.72 -4.22
CA LEU A 89 -11.04 -2.25 -5.39
C LEU A 89 -9.79 -3.11 -5.62
N LEU A 90 -9.92 -4.14 -6.44
CA LEU A 90 -8.82 -5.03 -6.80
C LEU A 90 -8.13 -4.57 -8.09
N TRP A 91 -6.83 -4.31 -8.03
CA TRP A 91 -6.01 -4.00 -9.19
C TRP A 91 -5.03 -5.13 -9.48
N ARG A 92 -5.02 -5.58 -10.74
CA ARG A 92 -4.17 -6.69 -11.19
C ARG A 92 -2.67 -6.44 -11.03
N ALA A 93 -2.22 -5.19 -11.04
CA ALA A 93 -0.81 -4.83 -10.90
C ALA A 93 -0.32 -4.75 -9.44
N GLN A 94 -1.21 -4.84 -8.45
CA GLN A 94 -0.83 -4.92 -7.03
C GLN A 94 -0.55 -6.37 -6.63
N ASN A 95 0.20 -6.58 -5.53
CA ASN A 95 0.58 -7.93 -5.11
C ASN A 95 -0.61 -8.88 -4.96
N TRP A 96 -1.70 -8.45 -4.30
CA TRP A 96 -2.90 -9.29 -4.20
C TRP A 96 -3.58 -9.53 -5.55
N GLY A 97 -3.47 -8.59 -6.49
CA GLY A 97 -3.97 -8.74 -7.86
C GLY A 97 -3.15 -9.75 -8.67
N VAL A 98 -1.84 -9.83 -8.42
CA VAL A 98 -0.98 -10.88 -8.99
C VAL A 98 -1.37 -12.24 -8.42
N HIS A 99 -1.62 -12.35 -7.11
CA HIS A 99 -2.14 -13.57 -6.51
C HIS A 99 -3.51 -13.94 -7.11
N PHE A 100 -4.41 -12.97 -7.22
CA PHE A 100 -5.74 -13.17 -7.80
C PHE A 100 -5.68 -13.76 -9.22
N GLN A 101 -4.82 -13.22 -10.08
CA GLN A 101 -4.65 -13.74 -11.46
C GLN A 101 -4.22 -15.21 -11.46
N LYS A 102 -3.30 -15.60 -10.59
CA LYS A 102 -2.85 -16.99 -10.48
C LYS A 102 -3.95 -17.94 -9.99
N TRP A 103 -4.82 -17.49 -9.08
CA TRP A 103 -6.00 -18.27 -8.66
C TRP A 103 -7.05 -18.36 -9.77
N GLU A 104 -7.30 -17.25 -10.48
CA GLU A 104 -8.20 -17.17 -11.64
C GLU A 104 -7.76 -18.14 -12.76
N GLU A 105 -6.47 -18.14 -13.12
CA GLU A 105 -5.89 -19.05 -14.11
C GLU A 105 -6.06 -20.54 -13.76
N ARG A 106 -6.19 -20.86 -12.48
CA ARG A 106 -6.49 -22.22 -11.98
C ARG A 106 -7.98 -22.53 -11.95
N GLY A 107 -8.85 -21.58 -12.33
CA GLY A 107 -10.30 -21.71 -12.19
C GLY A 107 -10.75 -21.80 -10.73
N GLN A 108 -10.01 -21.20 -9.82
CA GLN A 108 -10.26 -21.26 -8.37
C GLN A 108 -10.50 -19.86 -7.81
N LYS A 109 -11.29 -19.79 -6.74
CA LYS A 109 -11.52 -18.56 -5.98
C LYS A 109 -10.31 -18.26 -5.10
N MET A 110 -9.91 -16.99 -5.03
CA MET A 110 -8.78 -16.58 -4.19
C MET A 110 -9.22 -16.46 -2.73
N PRO A 111 -8.65 -17.24 -1.78
CA PRO A 111 -8.86 -17.03 -0.36
C PRO A 111 -8.33 -15.66 0.08
N VAL A 112 -9.05 -14.99 0.97
CA VAL A 112 -8.67 -13.69 1.53
C VAL A 112 -9.04 -13.59 2.99
N ALA A 113 -8.19 -12.94 3.80
CA ALA A 113 -8.49 -12.59 5.17
C ALA A 113 -8.20 -11.10 5.41
N HIS A 114 -9.16 -10.36 5.92
CA HIS A 114 -9.01 -8.96 6.30
C HIS A 114 -8.80 -8.88 7.81
N VAL A 115 -7.62 -8.44 8.24
CA VAL A 115 -7.19 -8.36 9.63
C VAL A 115 -7.33 -6.93 10.13
N TYR A 116 -8.13 -6.73 11.18
CA TYR A 116 -8.37 -5.43 11.80
C TYR A 116 -7.76 -5.39 13.18
N GLY A 117 -6.99 -4.34 13.45
CA GLY A 117 -6.42 -4.10 14.76
C GLY A 117 -5.36 -5.15 15.18
N TRP A 118 -4.16 -4.69 15.37
CA TRP A 118 -3.01 -5.40 15.93
C TRP A 118 -1.96 -4.36 16.27
N GLU A 119 -0.73 -4.78 16.49
CA GLU A 119 0.38 -3.86 16.70
C GLU A 119 0.56 -2.89 15.51
N PRO A 120 1.02 -1.66 15.75
CA PRO A 120 1.26 -0.67 14.68
C PRO A 120 2.16 -1.16 13.55
N ALA A 121 3.08 -2.10 13.84
CA ALA A 121 3.96 -2.72 12.84
C ALA A 121 3.18 -3.38 11.68
N MET A 122 1.96 -3.90 11.91
CA MET A 122 1.15 -4.51 10.85
C MET A 122 0.75 -3.50 9.79
N ALA A 123 0.12 -2.38 10.18
CA ALA A 123 -0.26 -1.36 9.22
C ALA A 123 0.95 -0.71 8.56
N PHE A 124 2.04 -0.55 9.32
CA PHE A 124 3.31 -0.06 8.80
C PHE A 124 3.86 -0.97 7.70
N CYS A 125 3.96 -2.28 7.90
CA CYS A 125 4.48 -3.21 6.91
C CYS A 125 3.49 -3.44 5.75
N ALA A 126 2.18 -3.54 6.03
CA ALA A 126 1.16 -3.75 5.00
C ALA A 126 1.04 -2.59 4.00
N SER A 127 1.47 -1.38 4.36
CA SER A 127 1.53 -0.22 3.44
C SER A 127 2.92 -0.02 2.80
N ALA A 128 3.93 -0.79 3.20
CA ALA A 128 5.28 -0.69 2.66
C ALA A 128 5.41 -1.51 1.36
N PRO A 129 6.10 -0.99 0.33
CA PRO A 129 6.37 -1.75 -0.88
C PRO A 129 7.53 -2.73 -0.68
N VAL A 130 7.31 -3.82 0.05
CA VAL A 130 8.32 -4.88 0.21
C VAL A 130 8.65 -5.55 -1.12
N PRO A 131 9.85 -6.12 -1.30
CA PRO A 131 10.20 -6.85 -2.52
C PRO A 131 9.27 -8.04 -2.77
N THR A 132 8.99 -8.33 -4.03
CA THR A 132 8.22 -9.52 -4.43
C THR A 132 8.84 -10.80 -3.83
N GLY A 133 8.00 -11.67 -3.31
CA GLY A 133 8.43 -12.92 -2.64
C GLY A 133 8.89 -12.77 -1.20
N VAL A 134 8.82 -11.56 -0.64
CA VAL A 134 9.03 -11.29 0.78
C VAL A 134 7.68 -11.15 1.47
N CYS A 135 7.49 -11.87 2.56
CA CYS A 135 6.31 -11.74 3.40
C CYS A 135 6.48 -10.59 4.39
N GLU A 136 5.48 -9.75 4.51
CA GLU A 136 5.46 -8.64 5.47
C GLU A 136 5.58 -9.13 6.93
N TYR A 137 5.12 -10.34 7.25
CA TYR A 137 5.29 -10.94 8.57
C TYR A 137 6.76 -11.10 8.97
N ASP A 138 7.64 -11.42 8.02
CA ASP A 138 9.09 -11.53 8.29
C ASP A 138 9.70 -10.19 8.68
N VAL A 139 9.24 -9.12 8.03
CA VAL A 139 9.68 -7.75 8.32
C VAL A 139 9.12 -7.29 9.67
N MET A 140 7.85 -7.59 9.95
CA MET A 140 7.23 -7.30 11.25
C MET A 140 7.97 -7.97 12.40
N GLY A 141 8.32 -9.26 12.25
CA GLY A 141 9.11 -9.99 13.23
C GLY A 141 10.47 -9.34 13.48
N ALA A 142 11.14 -8.88 12.42
CA ALA A 142 12.41 -8.17 12.55
C ALA A 142 12.25 -6.81 13.27
N MET A 143 11.18 -6.06 12.99
CA MET A 143 10.89 -4.79 13.69
C MET A 143 10.55 -4.99 15.17
N ARG A 144 9.88 -6.09 15.50
CA ARG A 144 9.55 -6.47 16.88
C ARG A 144 10.74 -6.99 17.67
N GLY A 145 11.74 -7.56 16.98
CA GLY A 145 12.82 -8.34 17.59
C GLY A 145 12.42 -9.76 18.00
N GLU A 146 11.22 -10.22 17.60
CA GLU A 146 10.70 -11.56 17.89
C GLU A 146 9.72 -12.03 16.80
N PRO A 147 9.53 -13.35 16.58
CA PRO A 147 8.58 -13.88 15.63
C PRO A 147 7.15 -13.39 15.86
N VAL A 148 6.40 -13.12 14.77
CA VAL A 148 4.97 -12.84 14.84
C VAL A 148 4.21 -14.15 15.10
N PRO A 149 3.42 -14.28 16.18
CA PRO A 149 2.60 -15.46 16.40
C PRO A 149 1.38 -15.42 15.47
N LEU A 150 1.24 -16.47 14.64
CA LEU A 150 0.15 -16.59 13.67
C LEU A 150 -0.73 -17.80 14.00
N VAL A 151 -2.03 -17.66 13.78
CA VAL A 151 -3.01 -18.76 13.78
C VAL A 151 -3.57 -18.95 12.37
N LYS A 152 -3.93 -20.20 12.06
CA LYS A 152 -4.58 -20.53 10.80
C LYS A 152 -6.02 -19.98 10.78
N CYS A 153 -6.46 -19.50 9.61
CA CYS A 153 -7.86 -19.11 9.36
C CYS A 153 -8.80 -20.33 9.50
N GLU A 154 -10.08 -20.06 9.78
CA GLU A 154 -11.11 -21.11 9.90
C GLU A 154 -11.50 -21.70 8.54
N THR A 155 -11.43 -20.87 7.48
CA THR A 155 -11.98 -21.20 6.16
C THR A 155 -10.92 -21.44 5.09
N SER A 156 -9.64 -21.24 5.39
CA SER A 156 -8.54 -21.37 4.43
C SER A 156 -7.20 -21.65 5.12
N ASP A 157 -6.15 -21.88 4.31
CA ASP A 157 -4.78 -22.03 4.78
C ASP A 157 -4.05 -20.70 5.05
N LEU A 158 -4.76 -19.58 4.99
CA LEU A 158 -4.17 -18.29 5.33
C LEU A 158 -3.85 -18.20 6.81
N MET A 159 -2.75 -17.51 7.13
CA MET A 159 -2.28 -17.29 8.49
C MET A 159 -2.48 -15.84 8.89
N VAL A 160 -3.01 -15.59 10.09
CA VAL A 160 -3.30 -14.26 10.61
C VAL A 160 -2.73 -14.08 12.02
N PRO A 161 -2.44 -12.85 12.49
CA PRO A 161 -1.92 -12.62 13.83
C PRO A 161 -2.87 -13.17 14.90
N ALA A 162 -2.32 -13.98 15.82
CA ALA A 162 -3.06 -14.67 16.86
C ALA A 162 -3.80 -13.73 17.82
N ASP A 163 -3.28 -12.53 18.03
CA ASP A 163 -3.82 -11.52 18.93
C ASP A 163 -4.49 -10.34 18.19
N ALA A 164 -4.86 -10.52 16.91
CA ALA A 164 -5.62 -9.49 16.18
C ALA A 164 -6.96 -9.19 16.88
N GLU A 165 -7.49 -7.99 16.67
CA GLU A 165 -8.77 -7.59 17.24
C GLU A 165 -9.93 -8.35 16.56
N MET A 166 -9.91 -8.42 15.21
CA MET A 166 -10.92 -9.07 14.39
C MET A 166 -10.32 -9.52 13.05
N VAL A 167 -10.83 -10.63 12.52
CA VAL A 167 -10.52 -11.11 11.17
C VAL A 167 -11.81 -11.44 10.44
N ILE A 168 -11.93 -10.97 9.20
CA ILE A 168 -13.00 -11.33 8.27
C ILE A 168 -12.40 -12.22 7.19
N GLU A 169 -12.83 -13.47 7.13
CA GLU A 169 -12.35 -14.49 6.21
C GLU A 169 -13.35 -14.75 5.08
N GLY A 170 -12.84 -14.97 3.87
CA GLY A 170 -13.69 -15.29 2.74
C GLY A 170 -12.89 -15.59 1.48
N PHE A 171 -13.51 -15.34 0.34
CA PHE A 171 -12.86 -15.48 -0.97
C PHE A 171 -13.30 -14.39 -1.93
N ILE A 172 -12.49 -14.15 -2.95
CA ILE A 172 -12.81 -13.31 -4.11
C ILE A 172 -12.98 -14.23 -5.33
N ASP A 173 -14.12 -14.07 -6.04
CA ASP A 173 -14.43 -14.76 -7.27
C ASP A 173 -14.12 -13.89 -8.49
N SER A 174 -13.76 -14.51 -9.62
CA SER A 174 -13.56 -13.81 -10.88
C SER A 174 -14.85 -13.66 -11.70
N ASP A 175 -15.94 -14.35 -11.31
CA ASP A 175 -17.22 -14.30 -12.03
C ASP A 175 -17.86 -12.90 -11.88
N PRO A 176 -18.05 -12.15 -12.98
CA PRO A 176 -18.68 -10.83 -12.96
C PRO A 176 -20.11 -10.81 -12.38
N GLU A 177 -20.83 -11.94 -12.38
CA GLU A 177 -22.17 -12.04 -11.78
C GLU A 177 -22.14 -11.87 -10.25
N THR A 178 -20.96 -12.05 -9.63
CA THR A 178 -20.76 -11.86 -8.20
C THR A 178 -20.39 -10.42 -7.81
N PHE A 179 -20.19 -9.54 -8.80
CA PHE A 179 -19.74 -8.18 -8.55
C PHE A 179 -20.84 -7.33 -7.92
N GLU A 180 -20.45 -6.41 -7.05
CA GLU A 180 -21.36 -5.45 -6.43
C GLU A 180 -20.87 -4.01 -6.69
N MET A 181 -21.79 -3.06 -6.52
CA MET A 181 -21.47 -1.63 -6.68
C MET A 181 -20.54 -1.16 -5.55
N GLU A 182 -19.44 -0.52 -5.92
CA GLU A 182 -18.42 0.06 -5.05
C GLU A 182 -18.04 1.45 -5.52
N GLY A 183 -17.71 2.33 -4.62
CA GLY A 183 -17.30 3.72 -4.89
C GLY A 183 -18.49 4.71 -4.84
N PRO A 184 -18.15 6.03 -4.89
CA PRO A 184 -16.82 6.60 -4.74
C PRO A 184 -16.26 6.50 -3.32
N PHE A 185 -14.97 6.80 -3.14
CA PHE A 185 -14.28 6.82 -1.85
C PHE A 185 -13.32 8.01 -1.77
N GLY A 186 -13.27 8.67 -0.61
CA GLY A 186 -12.26 9.69 -0.32
C GLY A 186 -10.87 9.07 -0.24
N GLU A 187 -10.03 9.32 -1.25
CA GLU A 187 -8.75 8.63 -1.45
C GLU A 187 -7.56 9.37 -0.87
N TYR A 188 -6.45 8.64 -0.70
CA TYR A 188 -5.16 9.16 -0.24
C TYR A 188 -4.64 10.37 -1.05
N THR A 189 -5.20 10.63 -2.23
CA THR A 189 -4.85 11.78 -3.07
C THR A 189 -5.49 13.08 -2.61
N GLY A 190 -6.44 13.04 -1.68
CA GLY A 190 -7.26 14.18 -1.26
C GLY A 190 -8.46 14.44 -2.17
N TYR A 191 -8.71 13.54 -3.11
CA TYR A 191 -9.86 13.59 -4.04
C TYR A 191 -10.69 12.31 -3.88
N PHE A 192 -11.93 12.35 -4.37
CA PHE A 192 -12.72 11.12 -4.48
C PHE A 192 -12.19 10.28 -5.64
N GLY A 193 -11.86 9.03 -5.34
CA GLY A 193 -11.33 8.07 -6.28
C GLY A 193 -12.37 7.07 -6.73
N GLY A 194 -12.46 6.87 -8.05
CA GLY A 194 -13.37 5.93 -8.69
C GLY A 194 -14.83 6.39 -8.67
N ASP A 195 -15.45 6.34 -9.83
CA ASP A 195 -16.90 6.43 -9.90
C ASP A 195 -17.50 5.13 -9.34
N GLN A 196 -18.78 5.21 -8.92
CA GLN A 196 -19.53 4.04 -8.54
C GLN A 196 -19.55 3.03 -9.71
N GLY A 197 -19.21 1.79 -9.44
CA GLY A 197 -19.19 0.75 -10.47
C GLY A 197 -19.12 -0.65 -9.88
N ALA A 198 -19.49 -1.65 -10.68
CA ALA A 198 -19.39 -3.06 -10.32
C ALA A 198 -17.92 -3.44 -10.09
N LYS A 199 -17.61 -4.04 -8.95
CA LYS A 199 -16.27 -4.44 -8.53
C LYS A 199 -16.29 -5.84 -7.92
N HIS A 200 -15.13 -6.45 -7.84
CA HIS A 200 -14.95 -7.71 -7.14
C HIS A 200 -15.44 -7.61 -5.69
N VAL A 201 -15.86 -8.75 -5.17
CA VAL A 201 -16.43 -8.86 -3.83
C VAL A 201 -15.68 -9.91 -3.03
N THR A 202 -15.32 -9.59 -1.79
CA THR A 202 -15.02 -10.62 -0.81
C THR A 202 -16.34 -11.18 -0.30
N LYS A 203 -16.67 -12.44 -0.65
CA LYS A 203 -17.76 -13.19 -0.02
C LYS A 203 -17.27 -13.70 1.32
N VAL A 204 -17.89 -13.26 2.39
CA VAL A 204 -17.50 -13.57 3.76
C VAL A 204 -18.03 -14.94 4.17
N LEU A 205 -17.15 -15.77 4.72
CA LEU A 205 -17.45 -17.12 5.20
C LEU A 205 -17.36 -17.25 6.72
N CYS A 206 -16.50 -16.41 7.35
CA CYS A 206 -16.29 -16.43 8.77
C CYS A 206 -15.84 -15.05 9.26
N VAL A 207 -16.27 -14.68 10.45
CA VAL A 207 -15.77 -13.53 11.22
C VAL A 207 -15.28 -14.04 12.56
N THR A 208 -14.01 -13.81 12.87
CA THR A 208 -13.46 -14.14 14.19
C THR A 208 -13.01 -12.88 14.89
N HIS A 209 -13.14 -12.82 16.20
CA HIS A 209 -12.70 -11.67 16.98
C HIS A 209 -12.42 -12.03 18.44
N ARG A 210 -11.57 -11.23 19.08
CA ARG A 210 -11.38 -11.32 20.53
C ARG A 210 -12.59 -10.77 21.28
N ASP A 211 -12.64 -11.00 22.58
CA ASP A 211 -13.62 -10.33 23.43
C ASP A 211 -13.39 -8.80 23.39
N ASP A 212 -14.48 -8.02 23.34
CA ASP A 212 -14.46 -6.56 23.26
C ASP A 212 -13.50 -6.00 22.18
N PRO A 213 -13.66 -6.37 20.89
CA PRO A 213 -12.71 -6.00 19.83
C PRO A 213 -12.76 -4.52 19.51
N ILE A 214 -11.61 -3.92 19.24
CA ILE A 214 -11.50 -2.53 18.82
C ILE A 214 -11.35 -2.49 17.29
N HIS A 215 -12.35 -1.91 16.61
CA HIS A 215 -12.23 -1.60 15.18
C HIS A 215 -11.38 -0.34 14.99
N ARG A 216 -10.32 -0.44 14.20
CA ARG A 216 -9.43 0.66 13.83
C ARG A 216 -9.54 0.97 12.35
N GLY A 217 -9.82 2.22 12.03
CA GLY A 217 -9.81 2.75 10.66
C GLY A 217 -9.09 4.09 10.60
N THR A 218 -8.89 4.62 9.41
CA THR A 218 -8.34 5.96 9.18
C THR A 218 -9.22 6.74 8.21
N LEU A 219 -9.26 8.07 8.40
CA LEU A 219 -9.95 8.99 7.51
C LEU A 219 -9.00 9.35 6.36
N GLU A 220 -9.17 8.70 5.22
CA GLU A 220 -8.47 9.07 3.99
C GLU A 220 -9.07 10.34 3.35
N GLY A 221 -8.48 10.83 2.25
CA GLY A 221 -9.02 11.97 1.49
C GLY A 221 -8.92 13.32 2.18
N THR A 222 -8.09 13.46 3.20
CA THR A 222 -7.93 14.72 3.95
C THR A 222 -6.85 15.65 3.40
N LEU A 223 -5.98 15.14 2.53
CA LEU A 223 -4.89 15.90 1.94
C LEU A 223 -5.42 16.97 0.96
N PRO A 224 -4.74 18.10 0.76
CA PRO A 224 -3.53 18.51 1.49
C PRO A 224 -3.82 19.22 2.83
N LYS A 225 -5.08 19.29 3.24
CA LYS A 225 -5.50 20.09 4.41
C LYS A 225 -5.04 19.51 5.74
N MET A 226 -5.05 18.18 5.85
CA MET A 226 -4.69 17.49 7.09
C MET A 226 -3.96 16.18 6.75
N LEU A 227 -2.88 15.90 7.47
CA LEU A 227 -2.21 14.60 7.40
C LEU A 227 -3.01 13.57 8.21
N ASN A 228 -3.00 12.32 7.75
CA ASN A 228 -3.57 11.19 8.47
C ASN A 228 -2.49 10.14 8.78
N GLU A 229 -2.86 9.11 9.52
CA GLU A 229 -1.96 8.04 9.94
C GLU A 229 -1.30 7.35 8.75
N ASN A 230 -2.07 7.10 7.70
CA ASN A 230 -1.54 6.44 6.51
C ASN A 230 -0.53 7.32 5.76
N SER A 231 -0.80 8.61 5.58
CA SER A 231 0.11 9.52 4.88
C SER A 231 1.44 9.70 5.64
N ILE A 232 1.40 9.79 6.98
CA ILE A 232 2.57 9.95 7.82
C ILE A 232 3.43 8.68 7.82
N THR A 233 2.82 7.52 8.06
CA THR A 233 3.55 6.23 8.09
C THR A 233 4.11 5.88 6.72
N SER A 234 3.32 6.07 5.66
CA SER A 234 3.73 5.83 4.28
C SER A 234 4.92 6.71 3.84
N SER A 235 5.00 7.95 4.32
CA SER A 235 6.13 8.86 4.05
C SER A 235 7.46 8.23 4.49
N VAL A 236 7.51 7.75 5.73
CA VAL A 236 8.74 7.17 6.32
C VAL A 236 9.11 5.84 5.64
N GLN A 237 8.13 4.96 5.44
CA GLN A 237 8.35 3.65 4.81
C GLN A 237 8.91 3.77 3.41
N ARG A 238 8.30 4.63 2.60
CA ARG A 238 8.66 4.81 1.19
C ARG A 238 10.03 5.41 1.04
N ALA A 239 10.40 6.37 1.89
CA ALA A 239 11.75 6.92 1.91
C ALA A 239 12.78 5.82 2.24
N GLY A 240 12.55 5.01 3.28
CA GLY A 240 13.44 3.92 3.66
C GLY A 240 13.57 2.82 2.60
N VAL A 241 12.45 2.42 1.98
CA VAL A 241 12.45 1.44 0.88
C VAL A 241 13.14 2.00 -0.36
N ALA A 242 12.86 3.26 -0.73
CA ALA A 242 13.53 3.91 -1.86
C ALA A 242 15.05 3.97 -1.67
N TRP A 243 15.50 4.28 -0.45
CA TRP A 243 16.92 4.25 -0.12
C TRP A 243 17.54 2.87 -0.38
N ASN A 244 16.88 1.80 0.10
CA ASN A 244 17.33 0.42 -0.14
C ASN A 244 17.37 0.06 -1.63
N VAL A 245 16.41 0.55 -2.42
CA VAL A 245 16.40 0.34 -3.88
C VAL A 245 17.60 1.00 -4.53
N LEU A 246 17.89 2.25 -4.18
CA LEU A 246 19.04 3.00 -4.70
C LEU A 246 20.39 2.32 -4.38
N GLU A 247 20.57 1.87 -3.14
CA GLU A 247 21.79 1.17 -2.72
C GLU A 247 21.97 -0.15 -3.44
N ARG A 248 20.91 -0.96 -3.57
CA ARG A 248 20.95 -2.24 -4.30
C ARG A 248 21.22 -2.06 -5.78
N ALA A 249 20.79 -0.94 -6.36
CA ALA A 249 21.09 -0.58 -7.74
C ALA A 249 22.49 0.00 -7.93
N GLY A 250 23.28 0.13 -6.85
CA GLY A 250 24.63 0.64 -6.88
C GLY A 250 24.74 2.14 -7.12
N VAL A 251 23.73 2.93 -6.72
CA VAL A 251 23.79 4.40 -6.75
C VAL A 251 24.62 4.88 -5.56
N PRO A 252 25.83 5.46 -5.76
CA PRO A 252 26.65 5.91 -4.66
C PRO A 252 26.24 7.29 -4.14
N GLY A 253 26.79 7.70 -2.99
CA GLY A 253 26.72 9.08 -2.49
C GLY A 253 25.34 9.52 -1.96
N ILE A 254 24.42 8.61 -1.68
CA ILE A 254 23.11 8.96 -1.11
C ILE A 254 23.32 9.45 0.32
N THR A 255 22.94 10.67 0.59
CA THR A 255 23.06 11.31 1.92
C THR A 255 21.74 11.41 2.65
N ASP A 256 20.63 11.60 1.93
CA ASP A 256 19.28 11.56 2.50
C ASP A 256 18.22 11.22 1.44
N VAL A 257 17.06 10.71 1.90
CA VAL A 257 15.89 10.39 1.06
C VAL A 257 14.62 10.78 1.82
N HIS A 258 13.74 11.52 1.16
CA HIS A 258 12.50 12.01 1.75
C HIS A 258 11.29 11.81 0.82
N CYS A 259 10.18 11.36 1.40
CA CYS A 259 8.87 11.32 0.76
C CYS A 259 7.93 12.23 1.54
N PRO A 260 7.49 13.38 1.00
CA PRO A 260 6.56 14.26 1.71
C PRO A 260 5.23 13.59 2.04
N ALA A 261 4.83 13.61 3.30
CA ALA A 261 3.55 13.06 3.73
C ALA A 261 2.35 13.75 3.06
N ALA A 262 2.48 15.05 2.77
CA ALA A 262 1.43 15.85 2.13
C ALA A 262 1.03 15.38 0.72
N ASN A 263 1.85 14.58 0.05
CA ASN A 263 1.52 13.99 -1.26
C ASN A 263 1.60 12.46 -1.25
N ASN A 264 1.66 11.86 -0.06
CA ASN A 264 1.65 10.43 0.17
C ASN A 264 2.68 9.66 -0.68
N GLY A 265 3.89 10.21 -0.84
CA GLY A 265 4.99 9.61 -1.61
C GLY A 265 4.79 9.64 -3.13
N THR A 266 3.99 10.55 -3.66
CA THR A 266 3.93 10.81 -5.11
C THR A 266 5.20 11.51 -5.59
N THR A 267 5.82 12.32 -4.73
CA THR A 267 7.15 12.89 -4.93
C THR A 267 8.17 12.18 -4.05
N LEU A 268 9.32 11.86 -4.60
CA LEU A 268 10.51 11.37 -3.92
C LEU A 268 11.61 12.41 -4.04
N MET A 269 12.19 12.81 -2.93
CA MET A 269 13.34 13.70 -2.86
C MET A 269 14.58 12.89 -2.49
N ILE A 270 15.67 13.06 -3.24
CA ILE A 270 16.94 12.35 -3.05
C ILE A 270 18.04 13.39 -2.95
N GLN A 271 18.77 13.35 -1.86
CA GLN A 271 19.97 14.15 -1.67
C GLN A 271 21.19 13.27 -1.98
N LEU A 272 22.04 13.71 -2.90
CA LEU A 272 23.22 12.97 -3.34
C LEU A 272 24.48 13.82 -3.21
N HIS A 273 25.61 13.17 -2.91
CA HIS A 273 26.92 13.67 -3.30
C HIS A 273 27.19 13.20 -4.74
N GLN A 274 26.94 14.06 -5.72
CA GLN A 274 27.12 13.72 -7.12
C GLN A 274 28.61 13.67 -7.48
N THR A 275 29.06 12.54 -8.04
CA THR A 275 30.46 12.31 -8.39
C THR A 275 30.68 12.13 -9.90
N TYR A 276 29.60 11.96 -10.67
CA TYR A 276 29.65 11.84 -12.13
C TYR A 276 28.36 12.35 -12.77
N ARG A 277 28.49 12.82 -14.01
CA ARG A 277 27.36 13.32 -14.79
C ARG A 277 26.33 12.23 -15.05
N GLY A 278 25.04 12.54 -14.83
CA GLY A 278 23.92 11.63 -15.05
C GLY A 278 23.60 10.70 -13.88
N GLN A 279 24.22 10.90 -12.72
CA GLN A 279 23.93 10.11 -11.51
C GLN A 279 22.50 10.29 -11.05
N ALA A 280 21.92 11.50 -11.14
CA ALA A 280 20.50 11.74 -10.87
C ALA A 280 19.58 10.93 -11.79
N LYS A 281 19.92 10.82 -13.08
CA LYS A 281 19.17 10.00 -14.05
C LYS A 281 19.25 8.52 -13.73
N GLN A 282 20.42 8.03 -13.27
CA GLN A 282 20.59 6.66 -12.77
C GLN A 282 19.71 6.40 -11.55
N ALA A 283 19.71 7.31 -10.58
CA ALA A 283 18.87 7.20 -9.38
C ALA A 283 17.38 7.12 -9.74
N ALA A 284 16.90 8.01 -10.61
CA ALA A 284 15.52 8.00 -11.08
C ALA A 284 15.16 6.69 -11.81
N ALA A 285 16.02 6.22 -12.71
CA ALA A 285 15.81 4.97 -13.44
C ALA A 285 15.77 3.75 -12.50
N ALA A 286 16.63 3.69 -11.47
CA ALA A 286 16.65 2.64 -10.47
C ALA A 286 15.33 2.59 -9.69
N ILE A 287 14.83 3.74 -9.24
CA ILE A 287 13.55 3.84 -8.53
C ILE A 287 12.39 3.43 -9.45
N TRP A 288 12.28 4.00 -10.63
CA TRP A 288 11.15 3.75 -11.55
C TRP A 288 11.14 2.33 -12.12
N GLY A 289 12.29 1.68 -12.24
CA GLY A 289 12.41 0.28 -12.64
C GLY A 289 12.11 -0.73 -11.53
N SER A 290 11.90 -0.28 -10.28
CA SER A 290 11.62 -1.15 -9.16
C SER A 290 10.13 -1.33 -8.89
N ASN A 291 9.75 -2.43 -8.20
CA ASN A 291 8.38 -2.66 -7.74
C ASN A 291 7.90 -1.60 -6.73
N ALA A 292 8.79 -0.93 -6.03
CA ALA A 292 8.46 0.14 -5.08
C ALA A 292 7.77 1.33 -5.76
N SER A 293 7.95 1.50 -7.08
CA SER A 293 7.43 2.64 -7.83
C SER A 293 6.01 2.47 -8.39
N HIS A 294 5.36 1.32 -8.21
CA HIS A 294 4.12 0.98 -8.90
C HIS A 294 3.03 2.05 -8.80
N LEU A 295 2.73 2.57 -7.61
CA LEU A 295 1.70 3.60 -7.40
C LEU A 295 2.27 4.91 -6.91
N ARG A 296 3.60 5.07 -6.94
CA ARG A 296 4.29 6.17 -6.27
C ARG A 296 5.46 6.67 -7.09
N TYR A 297 6.13 7.69 -6.58
CA TYR A 297 7.31 8.31 -7.15
C TYR A 297 7.09 8.78 -8.59
N LYS A 298 5.93 9.43 -8.82
CA LYS A 298 5.62 10.07 -10.09
C LYS A 298 6.66 11.14 -10.43
N ASN A 299 7.04 11.91 -9.40
CA ASN A 299 8.08 12.93 -9.50
C ASN A 299 9.28 12.52 -8.63
N ILE A 300 10.48 12.65 -9.16
CA ILE A 300 11.73 12.49 -8.43
C ILE A 300 12.50 13.80 -8.52
N TRP A 301 12.90 14.32 -7.36
CA TRP A 301 13.74 15.51 -7.25
C TRP A 301 15.07 15.07 -6.67
N VAL A 302 16.15 15.40 -7.37
CA VAL A 302 17.51 15.11 -6.95
C VAL A 302 18.22 16.41 -6.73
N VAL A 303 18.89 16.55 -5.59
CA VAL A 303 19.66 17.73 -5.22
C VAL A 303 21.02 17.35 -4.64
N ASP A 304 21.97 18.26 -4.68
CA ASP A 304 23.26 18.11 -4.04
C ASP A 304 23.17 18.18 -2.50
N GLU A 305 24.21 17.74 -1.82
CA GLU A 305 24.28 17.62 -0.35
C GLU A 305 24.17 18.94 0.41
N ASP A 306 24.33 20.08 -0.25
CA ASP A 306 24.19 21.41 0.35
C ASP A 306 22.74 21.91 0.41
N ILE A 307 21.78 21.18 -0.18
CA ILE A 307 20.35 21.50 -0.14
C ILE A 307 19.63 20.56 0.83
N ASP A 308 19.06 21.14 1.89
CA ASP A 308 18.22 20.35 2.81
C ASP A 308 16.88 19.99 2.16
N ILE A 309 16.66 18.70 1.91
CA ILE A 309 15.42 18.19 1.27
C ILE A 309 14.19 18.24 2.17
N HIS A 310 14.34 18.62 3.44
CA HIS A 310 13.24 18.87 4.38
C HIS A 310 12.87 20.36 4.46
N ASP A 311 13.68 21.25 3.87
CA ASP A 311 13.40 22.69 3.77
C ASP A 311 12.86 23.03 2.37
N TYR A 312 11.54 23.25 2.29
CA TYR A 312 10.90 23.63 1.02
C TYR A 312 11.39 24.96 0.46
N GLY A 313 11.86 25.88 1.30
CA GLY A 313 12.46 27.15 0.86
C GLY A 313 13.80 26.91 0.15
N ALA A 314 14.63 26.01 0.68
CA ALA A 314 15.89 25.62 0.04
C ALA A 314 15.65 24.90 -1.28
N LEU A 315 14.63 24.03 -1.35
CA LEU A 315 14.23 23.34 -2.59
C LEU A 315 13.73 24.32 -3.66
N ASP A 316 12.86 25.26 -3.28
CA ASP A 316 12.35 26.28 -4.20
C ASP A 316 13.50 27.15 -4.77
N TRP A 317 14.44 27.53 -3.89
CA TRP A 317 15.63 28.24 -4.32
C TRP A 317 16.48 27.43 -5.31
N ALA A 318 16.72 26.14 -5.02
CA ALA A 318 17.51 25.27 -5.90
C ALA A 318 16.83 25.13 -7.27
N PHE A 319 15.51 24.93 -7.32
CA PHE A 319 14.77 24.83 -8.56
C PHE A 319 14.77 26.13 -9.37
N ALA A 320 14.74 27.28 -8.69
CA ALA A 320 14.75 28.59 -9.36
C ALA A 320 16.11 28.92 -10.00
N TYR A 321 17.22 28.49 -9.38
CA TYR A 321 18.55 28.98 -9.75
C TYR A 321 19.51 27.90 -10.26
N ARG A 322 19.24 26.61 -10.00
CA ARG A 322 20.12 25.52 -10.45
C ARG A 322 19.56 24.72 -11.61
N VAL A 323 18.22 24.73 -11.83
CA VAL A 323 17.59 23.96 -12.88
C VAL A 323 17.62 24.74 -14.20
N ASN A 324 18.24 24.18 -15.21
CA ASN A 324 18.19 24.64 -16.60
C ASN A 324 17.51 23.57 -17.47
N ALA A 325 16.24 23.72 -17.74
CA ALA A 325 15.47 22.73 -18.50
C ALA A 325 16.02 22.44 -19.90
N ALA A 326 16.77 23.40 -20.48
CA ALA A 326 17.42 23.22 -21.79
C ALA A 326 18.66 22.31 -21.73
N GLU A 327 19.23 22.08 -20.54
CA GLU A 327 20.42 21.25 -20.31
C GLU A 327 20.07 19.83 -19.80
N ASP A 328 18.83 19.39 -20.01
CA ASP A 328 18.33 18.07 -19.55
C ASP A 328 18.18 17.91 -18.01
N ASP A 329 18.09 18.99 -17.25
CA ASP A 329 17.85 18.94 -15.81
C ASP A 329 16.39 18.56 -15.50
N ILE A 330 15.49 18.67 -16.50
CA ILE A 330 14.12 18.16 -16.44
C ILE A 330 13.96 17.04 -17.45
N VAL A 331 13.67 15.82 -16.95
CA VAL A 331 13.50 14.63 -17.79
C VAL A 331 12.06 14.10 -17.64
N PHE A 332 11.38 13.95 -18.78
CA PHE A 332 10.08 13.31 -18.87
C PHE A 332 10.23 11.84 -19.28
N PHE A 333 9.60 10.95 -18.51
CA PHE A 333 9.57 9.51 -18.80
C PHE A 333 8.10 9.09 -19.05
N PRO A 334 7.63 9.15 -20.30
CA PRO A 334 6.23 8.96 -20.64
C PRO A 334 5.78 7.51 -20.66
N SER A 335 4.46 7.31 -20.63
CA SER A 335 3.80 6.01 -20.84
C SER A 335 4.18 4.94 -19.81
N THR A 336 4.46 5.35 -18.59
CA THR A 336 4.68 4.43 -17.47
C THR A 336 3.35 4.09 -16.80
N TRP A 337 3.30 2.93 -16.14
CA TRP A 337 2.17 2.60 -15.30
C TRP A 337 2.11 3.48 -14.03
N GLY A 338 0.92 3.85 -13.60
CA GLY A 338 0.71 4.71 -12.43
C GLY A 338 -0.67 4.54 -11.81
N SER A 339 -0.97 5.36 -10.81
CA SER A 339 -2.22 5.25 -10.05
C SER A 339 -3.44 5.68 -10.85
N LEU A 340 -4.45 4.81 -10.91
CA LEU A 340 -5.79 5.13 -11.44
C LEU A 340 -6.51 6.17 -10.57
N LEU A 341 -6.10 6.34 -9.32
CA LEU A 341 -6.67 7.30 -8.35
C LEU A 341 -6.02 8.67 -8.42
N ASP A 342 -4.96 8.85 -9.22
CA ASP A 342 -4.37 10.15 -9.47
C ASP A 342 -5.35 11.00 -10.29
N PRO A 343 -5.79 12.18 -9.79
CA PRO A 343 -6.74 13.03 -10.51
C PRO A 343 -6.23 13.51 -11.88
N SER A 344 -4.90 13.48 -12.11
CA SER A 344 -4.31 13.80 -13.42
C SER A 344 -4.36 12.65 -14.42
N THR A 345 -4.71 11.43 -14.01
CA THR A 345 -4.95 10.30 -14.91
C THR A 345 -6.26 10.55 -15.66
N ARG A 346 -6.26 10.39 -16.99
CA ARG A 346 -7.45 10.61 -17.81
C ARG A 346 -8.57 9.63 -17.43
N LEU A 347 -9.82 10.06 -17.51
CA LEU A 347 -10.98 9.21 -17.17
C LEU A 347 -10.99 7.90 -17.98
N ALA A 348 -10.66 7.98 -19.28
CA ALA A 348 -10.56 6.78 -20.14
C ALA A 348 -9.47 5.78 -19.71
N ASP A 349 -8.50 6.21 -18.89
CA ASP A 349 -7.39 5.39 -18.40
C ASP A 349 -7.61 4.94 -16.94
N ARG A 350 -8.84 5.05 -16.39
CA ARG A 350 -9.16 4.74 -14.99
C ARG A 350 -9.90 3.42 -14.77
N ASP A 351 -10.11 2.63 -15.79
CA ASP A 351 -10.74 1.31 -15.62
C ASP A 351 -9.75 0.31 -15.01
N PRO A 352 -10.00 -0.18 -13.77
CA PRO A 352 -9.08 -1.11 -13.09
C PRO A 352 -9.06 -2.51 -13.72
N LEU A 353 -10.05 -2.84 -14.56
CA LEU A 353 -10.17 -4.15 -15.20
C LEU A 353 -9.58 -4.16 -16.61
N ALA A 354 -9.37 -2.97 -17.22
CA ALA A 354 -8.87 -2.88 -18.58
C ALA A 354 -7.33 -2.88 -18.62
N TYR A 355 -6.77 -3.64 -19.57
CA TYR A 355 -5.34 -3.58 -19.86
C TYR A 355 -4.92 -2.21 -20.43
N GLY A 356 -3.76 -1.73 -20.02
CA GLY A 356 -3.17 -0.50 -20.56
C GLY A 356 -3.70 0.81 -19.94
N THR A 357 -4.46 0.71 -18.86
CA THR A 357 -4.93 1.87 -18.08
C THR A 357 -3.89 2.32 -17.05
N GLY A 358 -4.11 3.48 -16.40
CA GLY A 358 -3.21 3.99 -15.37
C GLY A 358 -1.91 4.58 -15.90
N LYS A 359 -1.94 5.31 -17.01
CA LYS A 359 -0.74 5.90 -17.60
C LYS A 359 -0.28 7.17 -16.90
N TRP A 360 0.98 7.20 -16.53
CA TRP A 360 1.68 8.40 -16.08
C TRP A 360 2.78 8.83 -17.06
N THR A 361 3.08 10.14 -17.03
CA THR A 361 4.40 10.66 -17.37
C THR A 361 5.11 10.94 -16.06
N ARG A 362 6.26 10.30 -15.85
CA ARG A 362 7.10 10.54 -14.69
C ARG A 362 8.08 11.66 -14.97
N THR A 363 8.48 12.39 -13.95
CA THR A 363 9.34 13.57 -14.08
C THR A 363 10.52 13.47 -13.11
N LEU A 364 11.74 13.66 -13.63
CA LEU A 364 12.93 13.95 -12.84
C LEU A 364 13.21 15.45 -12.91
N ILE A 365 13.56 16.05 -11.77
CA ILE A 365 14.21 17.36 -11.68
C ILE A 365 15.56 17.14 -10.99
N ASP A 366 16.64 17.56 -11.64
CA ASP A 366 18.03 17.50 -11.19
C ASP A 366 18.48 18.94 -10.89
N ALA A 367 18.77 19.29 -9.58
CA ALA A 367 19.00 20.67 -9.14
C ALA A 367 20.19 20.81 -8.19
#